data_880074716484291830613b3f914839bb
#
_entry.id   880074716484291830613b3f914839bb
#
_cell.length_a   1.000
_cell.length_b   1.000
_cell.length_c   1.000
_cell.angle_alpha   90.00
_cell.angle_beta   90.00
_cell.angle_gamma   90.00
#
_symmetry.space_group_name_H-M   'P 1'
#
loop_
_entity.id
_entity.type
_entity.pdbx_description
1 polymer ?
#
loop_
_entity_poly.entity_id
_entity_poly.type
_entity_poly.pdbx_seq_one_letter_code
_entity_poly.pdbx_strand_id
1 'polypeptide(L)'
;DIYLCDSGGQYTYGTTDVTRTISFKVQPKNIKDAFTRVLKGHIAVATANISKQKTGSNIDKLARRYLNEVKKDFSHGTGHGVGYFLNVHEGPQAISKRNNIKLREGMILSNEPGFYSKGKYGIRIENLVYIKKEKNNLFFKNLTLAPIDTSLVNFKLLNSQEKKYLINYH
;
A
#
# COMPACT_ATOMS: atom_id res chain seq x y z
N ASP A 1 -5.64 -12.39 18.39
CA ASP A 1 -6.17 -11.17 17.83
C ASP A 1 -5.12 -10.48 16.96
N ILE A 2 -5.57 -9.68 16.00
CA ILE A 2 -4.72 -8.80 15.20
C ILE A 2 -4.97 -7.37 15.63
N TYR A 3 -3.97 -6.52 15.45
CA TYR A 3 -4.01 -5.10 15.77
C TYR A 3 -3.61 -4.29 14.55
N LEU A 4 -4.48 -3.37 14.13
CA LEU A 4 -4.19 -2.40 13.10
C LEU A 4 -3.79 -1.10 13.79
N CYS A 5 -2.58 -0.64 13.53
CA CYS A 5 -2.05 0.63 14.03
C CYS A 5 -1.77 1.53 12.83
N ASP A 6 -2.47 2.65 12.79
CA ASP A 6 -2.25 3.76 11.88
C ASP A 6 -1.57 4.86 12.67
N SER A 7 -0.38 5.27 12.26
CA SER A 7 0.47 6.20 13.00
C SER A 7 1.09 7.22 12.07
N GLY A 8 0.80 8.49 12.32
CA GLY A 8 1.36 9.63 11.59
C GLY A 8 2.04 10.62 12.52
N GLY A 9 3.00 11.37 12.00
CA GLY A 9 3.69 12.43 12.72
C GLY A 9 3.87 13.66 11.85
N GLN A 10 3.72 14.84 12.49
CA GLN A 10 3.98 16.13 11.85
C GLN A 10 5.29 16.69 12.35
N TYR A 11 6.16 17.04 11.41
CA TYR A 11 7.48 17.59 11.68
C TYR A 11 7.65 18.91 10.92
N THR A 12 8.64 19.71 11.30
CA THR A 12 8.93 20.99 10.63
C THR A 12 9.19 20.85 9.12
N TYR A 13 9.75 19.72 8.71
CA TYR A 13 10.19 19.49 7.33
C TYR A 13 9.51 18.28 6.66
N GLY A 14 8.43 17.77 7.21
CA GLY A 14 7.71 16.68 6.59
C GLY A 14 6.65 16.05 7.47
N THR A 15 5.87 15.19 6.84
CA THR A 15 4.79 14.41 7.45
C THR A 15 5.10 12.94 7.27
N THR A 16 4.89 12.12 8.31
CA THR A 16 4.92 10.66 8.21
C THR A 16 3.51 10.10 8.27
N ASP A 17 3.31 8.99 7.58
CA ASP A 17 2.06 8.24 7.59
C ASP A 17 2.38 6.75 7.35
N VAL A 18 1.97 5.89 8.29
CA VAL A 18 2.26 4.47 8.21
C VAL A 18 1.20 3.65 8.92
N THR A 19 0.67 2.65 8.25
CA THR A 19 -0.19 1.64 8.87
C THR A 19 0.48 0.27 8.84
N ARG A 20 0.38 -0.43 9.98
CA ARG A 20 0.72 -1.85 10.09
C ARG A 20 -0.42 -2.63 10.72
N THR A 21 -0.61 -3.84 10.23
CA THR A 21 -1.42 -4.86 10.88
C THR A 21 -0.47 -5.91 11.44
N ILE A 22 -0.51 -6.11 12.75
CA ILE A 22 0.37 -7.04 13.46
C ILE A 22 -0.45 -8.10 14.20
N SER A 23 0.18 -9.22 14.51
CA SER A 23 -0.44 -10.32 15.20
C SER A 23 0.28 -10.66 16.49
N PHE A 24 -0.48 -10.87 17.58
CA PHE A 24 0.05 -11.30 18.88
C PHE A 24 -0.06 -12.81 19.10
N LYS A 25 -0.67 -13.54 18.16
CA LYS A 25 -0.81 -14.99 18.20
C LYS A 25 -1.06 -15.56 16.80
N VAL A 26 -0.94 -16.87 16.65
CA VAL A 26 -1.23 -17.54 15.38
C VAL A 26 -2.66 -17.22 14.91
N GLN A 27 -2.79 -16.80 13.67
CA GLN A 27 -4.06 -16.43 13.08
C GLN A 27 -4.62 -17.53 12.19
N PRO A 28 -5.97 -17.64 12.10
CA PRO A 28 -6.62 -18.58 11.21
C PRO A 28 -6.37 -18.26 9.72
N LYS A 29 -6.55 -19.27 8.88
CA LYS A 29 -6.25 -19.21 7.45
C LYS A 29 -6.95 -18.05 6.73
N ASN A 30 -8.22 -17.79 7.04
CA ASN A 30 -8.99 -16.72 6.41
C ASN A 30 -8.43 -15.32 6.68
N ILE A 31 -7.84 -15.05 7.85
CA ILE A 31 -7.17 -13.80 8.18
C ILE A 31 -5.84 -13.70 7.40
N LYS A 32 -5.05 -14.79 7.41
CA LYS A 32 -3.79 -14.84 6.64
C LYS A 32 -4.02 -14.67 5.13
N ASP A 33 -5.07 -15.26 4.59
CA ASP A 33 -5.42 -15.10 3.16
C ASP A 33 -5.82 -13.66 2.85
N ALA A 34 -6.62 -13.02 3.72
CA ALA A 34 -7.00 -11.61 3.54
C ALA A 34 -5.77 -10.69 3.64
N PHE A 35 -4.93 -10.87 4.67
CA PHE A 35 -3.69 -10.11 4.83
C PHE A 35 -2.77 -10.26 3.61
N THR A 36 -2.59 -11.49 3.13
CA THR A 36 -1.72 -11.75 1.98
C THR A 36 -2.24 -11.11 0.71
N ARG A 37 -3.56 -11.04 0.49
CA ARG A 37 -4.15 -10.35 -0.68
C ARG A 37 -3.97 -8.85 -0.60
N VAL A 38 -4.10 -8.25 0.58
CA VAL A 38 -3.78 -6.84 0.82
C VAL A 38 -2.29 -6.60 0.54
N LEU A 39 -1.41 -7.44 1.06
CA LEU A 39 0.04 -7.38 0.82
C LEU A 39 0.38 -7.48 -0.68
N LYS A 40 -0.25 -8.40 -1.42
CA LYS A 40 -0.06 -8.52 -2.89
C LYS A 40 -0.47 -7.24 -3.61
N GLY A 41 -1.57 -6.61 -3.20
CA GLY A 41 -2.00 -5.32 -3.71
C GLY A 41 -0.98 -4.22 -3.42
N HIS A 42 -0.46 -4.16 -2.19
CA HIS A 42 0.59 -3.24 -1.77
C HIS A 42 1.87 -3.41 -2.61
N ILE A 43 2.33 -4.66 -2.80
CA ILE A 43 3.50 -4.98 -3.63
C ILE A 43 3.26 -4.58 -5.10
N ALA A 44 2.06 -4.85 -5.63
CA ALA A 44 1.73 -4.51 -7.02
C ALA A 44 1.78 -3.00 -7.28
N VAL A 45 1.38 -2.17 -6.31
CA VAL A 45 1.57 -0.71 -6.37
C VAL A 45 3.04 -0.36 -6.28
N ALA A 46 3.75 -0.85 -5.25
CA ALA A 46 5.15 -0.52 -4.99
C ALA A 46 6.09 -0.87 -6.17
N THR A 47 5.74 -1.90 -6.96
CA THR A 47 6.54 -2.37 -8.11
C THR A 47 6.00 -1.90 -9.47
N ALA A 48 4.96 -1.06 -9.48
CA ALA A 48 4.33 -0.61 -10.71
C ALA A 48 5.27 0.26 -11.56
N ASN A 49 5.27 0.04 -12.88
CA ASN A 49 5.87 0.96 -13.83
C ASN A 49 4.88 2.11 -14.10
N ILE A 50 5.10 3.27 -13.48
CA ILE A 50 4.23 4.43 -13.55
C ILE A 50 4.16 5.01 -14.98
N SER A 51 5.25 4.93 -15.75
CA SER A 51 5.25 5.39 -17.15
C SER A 51 4.26 4.63 -18.03
N LYS A 52 3.97 3.36 -17.68
CA LYS A 52 2.95 2.55 -18.35
C LYS A 52 1.55 2.84 -17.80
N GLN A 53 1.41 2.96 -16.48
CA GLN A 53 0.11 3.16 -15.81
C GLN A 53 -0.40 4.59 -15.93
N LYS A 54 0.48 5.58 -15.87
CA LYS A 54 0.27 7.03 -16.06
C LYS A 54 -0.56 7.73 -14.98
N THR A 55 -1.62 7.13 -14.43
CA THR A 55 -2.57 7.80 -13.52
C THR A 55 -2.82 6.98 -12.26
N GLY A 56 -3.27 7.67 -11.20
CA GLY A 56 -3.64 7.01 -9.94
C GLY A 56 -4.75 5.98 -10.09
N SER A 57 -5.72 6.21 -10.99
CA SER A 57 -6.83 5.26 -11.23
C SER A 57 -6.35 3.94 -11.84
N ASN A 58 -5.30 3.96 -12.66
CA ASN A 58 -4.72 2.73 -13.20
C ASN A 58 -3.93 1.96 -12.15
N ILE A 59 -3.20 2.66 -11.28
CA ILE A 59 -2.49 2.05 -10.15
C ILE A 59 -3.47 1.45 -9.14
N ASP A 60 -4.59 2.12 -8.83
CA ASP A 60 -5.64 1.63 -7.92
C ASP A 60 -6.19 0.25 -8.35
N LYS A 61 -6.33 0.01 -9.65
CA LYS A 61 -6.75 -1.30 -10.17
C LYS A 61 -5.76 -2.42 -9.81
N LEU A 62 -4.47 -2.12 -9.80
CA LEU A 62 -3.44 -3.10 -9.42
C LEU A 62 -3.57 -3.48 -7.94
N ALA A 63 -3.80 -2.50 -7.06
CA ALA A 63 -3.98 -2.71 -5.63
C ALA A 63 -5.19 -3.61 -5.31
N ARG A 64 -6.32 -3.39 -5.99
CA ARG A 64 -7.59 -4.07 -5.72
C ARG A 64 -7.68 -5.47 -6.33
N ARG A 65 -6.87 -5.77 -7.34
CA ARG A 65 -6.96 -6.98 -8.15
C ARG A 65 -7.11 -8.25 -7.31
N TYR A 66 -6.24 -8.45 -6.33
CA TYR A 66 -6.18 -9.71 -5.56
C TYR A 66 -7.33 -9.88 -4.57
N LEU A 67 -7.92 -8.80 -4.10
CA LEU A 67 -9.16 -8.84 -3.31
C LEU A 67 -10.36 -9.11 -4.21
N ASN A 68 -10.42 -8.46 -5.37
CA ASN A 68 -11.52 -8.63 -6.33
C ASN A 68 -11.63 -10.07 -6.86
N GLU A 69 -10.52 -10.80 -6.99
CA GLU A 69 -10.50 -12.24 -7.32
C GLU A 69 -11.36 -13.10 -6.39
N VAL A 70 -11.57 -12.65 -5.15
CA VAL A 70 -12.39 -13.34 -4.14
C VAL A 70 -13.62 -12.51 -3.74
N LYS A 71 -14.08 -11.61 -4.61
CA LYS A 71 -15.25 -10.75 -4.41
C LYS A 71 -15.16 -9.89 -3.14
N LYS A 72 -13.95 -9.44 -2.80
CA LYS A 72 -13.66 -8.52 -1.69
C LYS A 72 -13.12 -7.21 -2.26
N ASP A 73 -13.31 -6.12 -1.52
CA ASP A 73 -12.79 -4.79 -1.85
C ASP A 73 -12.69 -3.94 -0.58
N PHE A 74 -12.17 -2.73 -0.70
CA PHE A 74 -12.17 -1.71 0.34
C PHE A 74 -12.77 -0.41 -0.19
N SER A 75 -13.35 0.41 0.71
CA SER A 75 -14.14 1.59 0.33
C SER A 75 -13.34 2.87 0.13
N HIS A 76 -12.15 2.96 0.74
CA HIS A 76 -11.28 4.14 0.64
C HIS A 76 -10.39 4.13 -0.62
N GLY A 77 -9.67 5.21 -0.87
CA GLY A 77 -8.61 5.25 -1.90
C GLY A 77 -7.44 4.32 -1.54
N THR A 78 -6.72 3.87 -2.53
CA THR A 78 -5.50 3.08 -2.32
C THR A 78 -4.34 3.95 -1.83
N GLY A 79 -4.43 5.27 -2.02
CA GLY A 79 -3.45 6.22 -1.55
C GLY A 79 -3.84 7.65 -1.87
N HIS A 80 -3.23 8.57 -1.15
CA HIS A 80 -3.41 10.01 -1.29
C HIS A 80 -2.05 10.68 -1.50
N GLY A 81 -2.05 11.91 -2.01
CA GLY A 81 -0.88 12.76 -1.99
C GLY A 81 -0.58 13.21 -0.55
N VAL A 82 0.68 13.45 -0.25
CA VAL A 82 1.16 13.85 1.08
C VAL A 82 1.80 15.21 1.01
N GLY A 83 1.31 16.14 1.84
CA GLY A 83 1.90 17.46 2.00
C GLY A 83 3.15 17.41 2.89
N TYR A 84 4.05 18.37 2.69
CA TYR A 84 5.25 18.40 3.50
C TYR A 84 5.05 19.08 4.87
N PHE A 85 3.98 19.85 5.03
CA PHE A 85 3.74 20.61 6.27
C PHE A 85 2.26 20.64 6.65
N LEU A 86 1.91 20.03 7.78
CA LEU A 86 0.58 20.01 8.44
C LEU A 86 -0.57 19.41 7.59
N ASN A 87 -0.31 18.84 6.44
CA ASN A 87 -1.32 18.26 5.56
C ASN A 87 -0.93 16.83 5.16
N VAL A 88 -1.40 15.84 5.91
CA VAL A 88 -1.18 14.44 5.57
C VAL A 88 -1.88 14.08 4.25
N HIS A 89 -3.07 14.61 4.01
CA HIS A 89 -3.79 14.47 2.74
C HIS A 89 -3.67 15.74 1.90
N GLU A 90 -2.83 15.72 0.89
CA GLU A 90 -2.65 16.85 -0.02
C GLU A 90 -2.59 16.39 -1.48
N GLY A 91 -3.55 16.91 -2.27
CA GLY A 91 -3.64 16.63 -3.71
C GLY A 91 -2.76 17.55 -4.56
N PRO A 92 -2.93 17.49 -5.91
CA PRO A 92 -4.05 16.87 -6.62
C PRO A 92 -3.88 15.37 -6.92
N GLN A 93 -2.69 14.79 -6.73
CA GLN A 93 -2.45 13.37 -6.98
C GLN A 93 -3.05 12.49 -5.90
N ALA A 94 -3.55 11.32 -6.30
CA ALA A 94 -3.99 10.25 -5.43
C ALA A 94 -4.01 8.92 -6.19
N ILE A 95 -3.98 7.80 -5.47
CA ILE A 95 -4.22 6.47 -6.03
C ILE A 95 -5.65 6.08 -5.65
N SER A 96 -6.60 6.30 -6.56
CA SER A 96 -8.02 6.01 -6.32
C SER A 96 -8.78 5.79 -7.61
N LYS A 97 -9.95 5.16 -7.53
CA LYS A 97 -10.80 4.79 -8.69
C LYS A 97 -11.08 5.95 -9.67
N ARG A 98 -11.14 7.19 -9.17
CA ARG A 98 -11.54 8.37 -9.95
C ARG A 98 -10.41 9.38 -10.20
N ASN A 99 -9.22 9.15 -9.66
CA ASN A 99 -8.12 10.10 -9.84
C ASN A 99 -7.38 9.85 -11.16
N ASN A 100 -7.57 10.75 -12.12
CA ASN A 100 -6.95 10.71 -13.43
C ASN A 100 -5.75 11.67 -13.57
N ILE A 101 -5.28 12.24 -12.47
CA ILE A 101 -4.08 13.08 -12.47
C ILE A 101 -2.89 12.23 -12.91
N LYS A 102 -2.15 12.77 -13.86
CA LYS A 102 -0.92 12.15 -14.36
C LYS A 102 0.15 12.21 -13.30
N LEU A 103 0.63 11.04 -12.89
CA LEU A 103 1.70 10.92 -11.92
C LEU A 103 3.05 11.36 -12.51
N ARG A 104 3.84 12.12 -11.75
CA ARG A 104 5.11 12.73 -12.16
C ARG A 104 6.21 12.46 -11.15
N GLU A 105 7.45 12.55 -11.59
CA GLU A 105 8.62 12.49 -10.72
C GLU A 105 8.53 13.50 -9.57
N GLY A 106 8.99 13.12 -8.39
CA GLY A 106 8.98 13.91 -7.17
C GLY A 106 7.67 13.89 -6.39
N MET A 107 6.55 13.41 -6.97
CA MET A 107 5.30 13.29 -6.22
C MET A 107 5.43 12.26 -5.10
N ILE A 108 4.90 12.61 -3.92
CA ILE A 108 4.82 11.75 -2.75
C ILE A 108 3.37 11.30 -2.60
N LEU A 109 3.15 10.01 -2.33
CA LEU A 109 1.84 9.41 -2.13
C LEU A 109 1.90 8.35 -1.02
N SER A 110 0.75 8.04 -0.42
CA SER A 110 0.59 6.81 0.34
C SER A 110 0.29 5.62 -0.60
N ASN A 111 0.64 4.42 -0.14
CA ASN A 111 0.29 3.13 -0.73
C ASN A 111 -0.30 2.27 0.37
N GLU A 112 -1.63 2.25 0.51
CA GLU A 112 -2.35 1.80 1.69
C GLU A 112 -3.57 0.90 1.42
N PRO A 113 -3.48 -0.12 0.57
CA PRO A 113 -4.59 -1.03 0.38
C PRO A 113 -5.01 -1.69 1.70
N GLY A 114 -6.30 -1.98 1.85
CA GLY A 114 -6.84 -2.57 3.06
C GLY A 114 -7.95 -3.58 2.79
N PHE A 115 -8.42 -4.22 3.87
CA PHE A 115 -9.62 -5.05 3.89
C PHE A 115 -10.25 -5.00 5.28
N TYR A 116 -11.56 -4.79 5.34
CA TYR A 116 -12.27 -4.61 6.60
C TYR A 116 -13.47 -5.55 6.67
N SER A 117 -13.48 -6.44 7.67
CA SER A 117 -14.62 -7.31 7.97
C SER A 117 -15.40 -6.69 9.13
N LYS A 118 -16.57 -6.10 8.81
CA LYS A 118 -17.39 -5.36 9.77
C LYS A 118 -17.63 -6.18 11.06
N GLY A 119 -17.34 -5.56 12.20
CA GLY A 119 -17.48 -6.15 13.53
C GLY A 119 -16.48 -7.27 13.87
N LYS A 120 -15.48 -7.51 12.99
CA LYS A 120 -14.51 -8.60 13.20
C LYS A 120 -13.07 -8.11 13.22
N TYR A 121 -12.55 -7.56 12.13
CA TYR A 121 -11.17 -7.09 12.02
C TYR A 121 -10.95 -6.15 10.84
N GLY A 122 -9.90 -5.37 10.91
CA GLY A 122 -9.36 -4.58 9.80
C GLY A 122 -7.92 -4.96 9.48
N ILE A 123 -7.55 -4.84 8.23
CA ILE A 123 -6.19 -5.03 7.71
C ILE A 123 -5.87 -3.85 6.82
N ARG A 124 -4.75 -3.18 7.06
CA ARG A 124 -4.14 -2.20 6.14
C ARG A 124 -2.62 -2.31 6.24
N ILE A 125 -1.96 -2.21 5.10
CA ILE A 125 -0.51 -2.14 4.99
C ILE A 125 -0.20 -0.87 4.21
N GLU A 126 0.47 0.07 4.87
CA GLU A 126 0.72 1.39 4.31
C GLU A 126 2.19 1.78 4.39
N ASN A 127 2.69 2.29 3.28
CA ASN A 127 3.95 3.01 3.19
C ASN A 127 3.73 4.35 2.50
N LEU A 128 4.50 5.36 2.88
CA LEU A 128 4.74 6.49 2.01
C LEU A 128 5.76 6.11 0.94
N VAL A 129 5.48 6.56 -0.27
CA VAL A 129 6.32 6.33 -1.45
C VAL A 129 6.52 7.64 -2.21
N TYR A 130 7.66 7.78 -2.88
CA TYR A 130 7.88 8.87 -3.82
C TYR A 130 8.17 8.34 -5.21
N ILE A 131 7.89 9.16 -6.23
CA ILE A 131 8.10 8.80 -7.63
C ILE A 131 9.49 9.24 -8.07
N LYS A 132 10.28 8.28 -8.52
CA LYS A 132 11.63 8.50 -9.05
C LYS A 132 11.75 8.04 -10.48
N LYS A 133 12.43 8.83 -11.29
CA LYS A 133 12.82 8.44 -12.64
C LYS A 133 14.05 7.55 -12.60
N GLU A 134 13.97 6.40 -13.26
CA GLU A 134 15.10 5.50 -13.51
C GLU A 134 15.19 5.21 -15.01
N LYS A 135 16.28 5.65 -15.62
CA LYS A 135 16.42 5.66 -17.09
C LYS A 135 15.23 6.40 -17.71
N ASN A 136 14.40 5.73 -18.50
CA ASN A 136 13.24 6.32 -19.19
C ASN A 136 11.89 5.97 -18.53
N ASN A 137 11.89 5.42 -17.33
CA ASN A 137 10.67 5.02 -16.64
C ASN A 137 10.56 5.63 -15.25
N LEU A 138 9.32 5.75 -14.79
CA LEU A 138 8.99 6.22 -13.44
C LEU A 138 8.58 5.02 -12.57
N PHE A 139 9.11 4.98 -11.35
CA PHE A 139 8.83 3.93 -10.35
C PHE A 139 8.58 4.54 -8.98
N PHE A 140 7.87 3.82 -8.13
CA PHE A 140 7.78 4.14 -6.71
C PHE A 140 9.03 3.69 -5.96
N LYS A 141 9.45 4.51 -5.00
CA LYS A 141 10.46 4.19 -3.99
C LYS A 141 9.86 4.37 -2.60
N ASN A 142 10.12 3.43 -1.70
CA ASN A 142 9.65 3.53 -0.34
C ASN A 142 10.37 4.65 0.43
N LEU A 143 9.59 5.44 1.16
CA LEU A 143 10.06 6.32 2.22
C LEU A 143 9.93 5.63 3.58
N THR A 144 8.83 4.87 3.76
CA THR A 144 8.61 4.07 4.97
C THR A 144 9.39 2.76 4.90
N LEU A 145 10.12 2.46 5.99
CA LEU A 145 10.91 1.24 6.16
C LEU A 145 10.43 0.37 7.34
N ALA A 146 9.25 0.66 7.91
CA ALA A 146 8.67 -0.12 9.00
C ALA A 146 8.45 -1.59 8.56
N PRO A 147 8.82 -2.59 9.39
CA PRO A 147 8.69 -4.01 9.02
C PRO A 147 7.23 -4.42 8.79
N ILE A 148 7.02 -5.40 7.92
CA ILE A 148 5.73 -6.04 7.66
C ILE A 148 5.67 -7.35 8.45
N ASP A 149 4.58 -7.61 9.19
CA ASP A 149 4.44 -8.84 9.97
C ASP A 149 4.29 -10.07 9.07
N THR A 150 5.38 -10.79 8.86
CA THR A 150 5.42 -12.00 8.03
C THR A 150 4.70 -13.20 8.64
N SER A 151 4.38 -13.19 9.95
CA SER A 151 3.59 -14.24 10.59
C SER A 151 2.15 -14.30 10.05
N LEU A 152 1.64 -13.18 9.52
CA LEU A 152 0.34 -13.05 8.87
C LEU A 152 0.34 -13.49 7.40
N VAL A 153 1.51 -13.80 6.81
CA VAL A 153 1.62 -14.12 5.39
C VAL A 153 1.31 -15.60 5.14
N ASN A 154 0.42 -15.86 4.19
CA ASN A 154 0.28 -17.16 3.54
C ASN A 154 1.22 -17.23 2.34
N PHE A 155 2.45 -17.70 2.54
CA PHE A 155 3.50 -17.77 1.50
C PHE A 155 3.13 -18.62 0.27
N LYS A 156 2.10 -19.48 0.36
CA LYS A 156 1.60 -20.26 -0.78
C LYS A 156 0.87 -19.39 -1.81
N LEU A 157 0.35 -18.23 -1.40
CA LEU A 157 -0.31 -17.27 -2.29
C LEU A 157 0.67 -16.31 -2.99
N LEU A 158 1.92 -16.24 -2.55
CA LEU A 158 2.92 -15.37 -3.13
C LEU A 158 3.68 -16.07 -4.27
N ASN A 159 3.85 -15.35 -5.39
CA ASN A 159 4.75 -15.77 -6.45
C ASN A 159 6.23 -15.44 -6.10
N SER A 160 7.16 -15.86 -6.97
CA SER A 160 8.61 -15.71 -6.75
C SER A 160 9.03 -14.24 -6.66
N GLN A 161 8.42 -13.34 -7.46
CA GLN A 161 8.75 -11.91 -7.46
C GLN A 161 8.24 -11.23 -6.19
N GLU A 162 7.05 -11.58 -5.72
CA GLU A 162 6.48 -11.07 -4.47
C GLU A 162 7.28 -11.53 -3.25
N LYS A 163 7.75 -12.78 -3.23
CA LYS A 163 8.66 -13.28 -2.20
C LYS A 163 9.99 -12.53 -2.22
N LYS A 164 10.58 -12.31 -3.40
CA LYS A 164 11.81 -11.54 -3.56
C LYS A 164 11.64 -10.10 -3.09
N TYR A 165 10.49 -9.48 -3.39
CA TYR A 165 10.18 -8.14 -2.88
C TYR A 165 10.22 -8.09 -1.35
N LEU A 166 9.57 -9.05 -0.66
CA LEU A 166 9.57 -9.11 0.81
C LEU A 166 10.97 -9.29 1.39
N ILE A 167 11.77 -10.18 0.81
CA ILE A 167 13.17 -10.40 1.26
C ILE A 167 13.99 -9.12 1.11
N ASN A 168 13.83 -8.39 0.02
CA ASN A 168 14.57 -7.15 -0.21
C ASN A 168 14.04 -5.96 0.61
N TYR A 169 12.81 -6.05 1.10
CA TYR A 169 12.17 -5.03 1.93
C TYR A 169 12.63 -5.15 3.39
N HIS A 170 12.87 -6.35 3.90
CA HIS A 170 13.36 -6.68 5.25
C HIS A 170 14.88 -6.79 5.29
#